data_6c78765aba08e2e30fab1c258744cd58
#
_entry.id   6c78765aba08e2e30fab1c258744cd58
#
_cell.length_a   1.000
_cell.length_b   1.000
_cell.length_c   1.000
_cell.angle_alpha   90.00
_cell.angle_beta   90.00
_cell.angle_gamma   90.00
#
_symmetry.space_group_name_H-M   'P 1'
#
loop_
_entity.id
_entity.type
_entity.pdbx_description
1 polymer ?
#
loop_
_entity_poly.entity_id
_entity_poly.type
_entity_poly.pdbx_seq_one_letter_code
_entity_poly.pdbx_strand_id
1 'polypeptide(L)' 'MLAKTKFKKMYYKLPDQARTELIIGIKYYPMTLNVCWLEIKNNTKLGKKILRQMGYIDD' A
#
# COMPACT_ATOMS: atom_id res chain seq x y z
N MET A 1 0.50 10.79 -12.73
CA MET A 1 -0.07 10.56 -11.40
C MET A 1 0.94 9.88 -10.50
N LEU A 2 1.03 10.29 -9.26
CA LEU A 2 2.00 9.70 -8.33
C LEU A 2 1.56 8.31 -7.90
N ALA A 3 2.53 7.44 -7.67
CA ALA A 3 2.27 6.07 -7.21
C ALA A 3 1.43 6.06 -5.93
N LYS A 4 1.74 6.97 -5.01
CA LYS A 4 0.99 7.13 -3.76
C LYS A 4 -0.50 7.42 -4.02
N THR A 5 -0.79 8.27 -4.98
CA THR A 5 -2.17 8.61 -5.33
C THR A 5 -2.89 7.43 -5.96
N LYS A 6 -2.18 6.67 -6.80
CA LYS A 6 -2.75 5.47 -7.42
C LYS A 6 -3.13 4.44 -6.35
N PHE A 7 -2.24 4.21 -5.38
CA PHE A 7 -2.52 3.30 -4.27
C PHE A 7 -3.70 3.80 -3.45
N LYS A 8 -3.73 5.09 -3.13
CA LYS A 8 -4.80 5.69 -2.35
C LYS A 8 -6.16 5.47 -3.00
N LYS A 9 -6.26 5.64 -4.31
CA LYS A 9 -7.51 5.42 -5.04
C LYS A 9 -7.98 3.98 -4.91
N MET A 10 -7.08 3.03 -5.07
CA MET A 10 -7.40 1.61 -4.92
C MET A 10 -7.84 1.33 -3.48
N TYR A 11 -7.07 1.80 -2.51
CA TYR A 11 -7.30 1.56 -1.10
C TYR A 11 -8.69 2.03 -0.65
N TYR A 12 -9.09 3.24 -1.05
CA TYR A 12 -10.37 3.78 -0.63
C TYR A 12 -11.59 3.18 -1.35
N LYS A 13 -11.37 2.43 -2.42
CA LYS A 13 -12.45 1.69 -3.07
C LYS A 13 -12.79 0.40 -2.33
N LEU A 14 -11.93 -0.06 -1.46
CA LEU A 14 -12.15 -1.30 -0.73
C LEU A 14 -12.97 -1.04 0.53
N PRO A 15 -13.84 -1.99 0.94
CA PRO A 15 -14.52 -1.90 2.22
C PRO A 15 -13.52 -2.05 3.36
N ASP A 16 -13.88 -1.54 4.54
CA ASP A 16 -12.99 -1.59 5.71
C ASP A 16 -12.54 -3.00 6.03
N GLN A 17 -13.44 -3.97 5.91
CA GLN A 17 -13.12 -5.36 6.18
C GLN A 17 -12.00 -5.86 5.27
N ALA A 18 -12.08 -5.54 3.98
CA ALA A 18 -11.04 -5.97 3.05
C ALA A 18 -9.69 -5.35 3.37
N ARG A 19 -9.68 -4.09 3.84
CA ARG A 19 -8.44 -3.40 4.21
C ARG A 19 -7.73 -4.05 5.38
N THR A 20 -8.48 -4.68 6.28
CA THR A 20 -7.92 -5.35 7.46
C THR A 20 -7.62 -6.82 7.22
N GLU A 21 -8.30 -7.46 6.26
CA GLU A 21 -8.14 -8.89 6.01
C GLU A 21 -7.13 -9.20 4.92
N LEU A 22 -6.99 -8.32 3.92
CA LEU A 22 -6.02 -8.56 2.85
C LEU A 22 -4.61 -8.41 3.39
N ILE A 23 -3.85 -9.49 3.28
CA ILE A 23 -2.47 -9.52 3.75
C ILE A 23 -1.55 -9.57 2.53
N ILE A 24 -0.63 -8.63 2.45
CA ILE A 24 0.33 -8.55 1.37
C ILE A 24 1.69 -8.96 1.91
N GLY A 25 2.30 -9.97 1.30
CA GLY A 25 3.64 -10.40 1.65
C GLY A 25 4.65 -9.48 0.98
N ILE A 26 5.43 -8.76 1.77
CA ILE A 26 6.49 -7.92 1.25
C ILE A 26 7.79 -8.44 1.84
N LYS A 27 8.50 -9.18 1.03
CA LYS A 27 9.77 -9.77 1.37
C LYS A 27 9.68 -10.66 2.61
N TYR A 28 9.74 -10.10 3.81
CA TYR A 28 9.70 -10.87 5.06
C TYR A 28 8.52 -10.49 5.95
N TYR A 29 7.67 -9.58 5.49
CA TYR A 29 6.62 -9.03 6.33
C TYR A 29 5.27 -9.20 5.69
N PRO A 30 4.44 -10.13 6.18
CA PRO A 30 3.03 -10.05 5.85
C PRO A 30 2.44 -8.85 6.57
N MET A 31 1.68 -8.03 5.85
CA MET A 31 1.04 -6.86 6.45
C MET A 31 -0.30 -6.59 5.80
N THR A 32 -1.20 -6.00 6.57
CA THR A 32 -2.52 -5.62 6.05
C THR A 32 -2.40 -4.39 5.17
N LEU A 33 -3.44 -4.15 4.35
CA LEU A 33 -3.49 -2.94 3.54
C LEU A 33 -3.51 -1.68 4.40
N ASN A 34 -4.11 -1.73 5.59
CA ASN A 34 -4.10 -0.59 6.50
C ASN A 34 -2.68 -0.22 6.90
N VAL A 35 -1.85 -1.21 7.21
CA VAL A 35 -0.45 -0.97 7.56
C VAL A 35 0.32 -0.47 6.35
N CYS A 36 0.07 -1.05 5.18
CA CYS A 36 0.70 -0.59 3.94
C CYS A 36 0.41 0.89 3.70
N TRP A 37 -0.84 1.29 3.83
CA TRP A 37 -1.24 2.68 3.63
C TRP A 37 -0.58 3.60 4.64
N LEU A 38 -0.48 3.17 5.90
CA LEU A 38 0.17 3.97 6.93
C LEU A 38 1.63 4.28 6.56
N GLU A 39 2.37 3.28 6.09
CA GLU A 39 3.75 3.47 5.68
C GLU A 39 3.85 4.36 4.44
N ILE A 40 2.98 4.13 3.45
CA ILE A 40 2.96 4.92 2.23
C ILE A 40 2.61 6.38 2.52
N LYS A 41 1.59 6.58 3.36
CA LYS A 41 1.13 7.91 3.75
C LYS A 41 2.24 8.73 4.41
N ASN A 42 3.07 8.08 5.22
CA ASN A 42 4.15 8.73 5.94
C ASN A 42 5.46 8.80 5.15
N ASN A 43 5.45 8.35 3.90
CA ASN A 43 6.61 8.41 3.01
C ASN A 43 7.84 7.69 3.57
N THR A 44 7.61 6.57 4.27
CA THR A 44 8.71 5.79 4.81
C THR A 44 9.42 5.02 3.72
N LYS A 45 10.64 4.54 4.02
CA LYS A 45 11.36 3.67 3.08
C LYS A 45 10.57 2.40 2.78
N LEU A 46 9.92 1.85 3.80
CA LEU A 46 9.08 0.67 3.63
C LEU A 46 7.89 0.97 2.73
N GLY A 47 7.26 2.14 2.90
CA GLY A 47 6.16 2.55 2.04
C GLY A 47 6.56 2.62 0.58
N LYS A 48 7.75 3.13 0.30
CA LYS A 48 8.27 3.19 -1.07
C LYS A 48 8.51 1.80 -1.64
N LYS A 49 9.02 0.88 -0.82
CA LYS A 49 9.21 -0.51 -1.24
C LYS A 49 7.87 -1.19 -1.54
N ILE A 50 6.87 -0.92 -0.72
CA ILE A 50 5.53 -1.46 -0.92
C ILE A 50 4.97 -1.04 -2.28
N LEU A 51 5.03 0.25 -2.57
CA LEU A 51 4.55 0.77 -3.85
C LEU A 51 5.27 0.10 -5.02
N ARG A 52 6.58 -0.02 -4.92
CA ARG A 52 7.38 -0.63 -5.98
C ARG A 52 7.01 -2.10 -6.19
N GLN A 53 6.87 -2.85 -5.11
CA GLN A 53 6.52 -4.27 -5.20
C GLN A 53 5.13 -4.50 -5.77
N MET A 54 4.20 -3.61 -5.50
CA MET A 54 2.84 -3.71 -6.02
C MET A 54 2.72 -3.20 -7.46
N GLY A 55 3.80 -2.69 -8.03
CA GLY A 55 3.78 -2.20 -9.40
C GLY A 55 3.30 -0.78 -9.57
N TYR A 56 3.14 -0.04 -8.49
CA TYR A 56 2.77 1.37 -8.57
C TYR A 56 4.01 2.21 -8.81
N ILE A 57 4.03 2.93 -9.91
CA ILE A 57 5.13 3.80 -10.27
C ILE A 57 4.60 5.19 -10.58
N ASP A 58 5.45 6.18 -10.38
CA ASP A 58 5.13 7.55 -10.75
C ASP A 58 5.19 7.69 -12.28
N ASP A 59 4.22 8.41 -12.83
CA ASP A 59 4.18 8.70 -14.26
C ASP A 59 3.77 10.13 -14.52
#